data_9b71964fc444aa16b10703d4f5f1683b
#
_entry.id   9b71964fc444aa16b10703d4f5f1683b
#
_cell.length_a   1.000
_cell.length_b   1.000
_cell.length_c   1.000
_cell.angle_alpha   90.00
_cell.angle_beta   90.00
_cell.angle_gamma   90.00
#
_symmetry.space_group_name_H-M   'P 1'
#
loop_
_entity.id
_entity.type
_entity.pdbx_description
1 polymer ?
#
loop_
_entity_poly.entity_id
_entity_poly.type
_entity_poly.pdbx_seq_one_letter_code
_entity_poly.pdbx_strand_id
1 'polypeptide(L)'
;MAEVTLQNVQVGADALLGTEGQGLATLEHAVGWGILAVCAEALGAMDVAKKHTLEYLQTRKQFGVPIGSFQALQHRMADLLLEVEQARSAVINAAAAMDSTDRTERERALSAAKVTMGRIGALVAEESIQLHGGIGMTWELPLSHYAKRLVMVDHLFGDEDHHLARFIALGRS
;
A
#
# COMPACT_ATOMS: atom_id res chain seq x y z
N MET A 1 -9.97 7.11 13.08
CA MET A 1 -11.28 6.45 12.91
C MET A 1 -12.29 7.17 13.79
N ALA A 2 -13.52 7.31 13.33
CA ALA A 2 -14.61 7.89 14.10
C ALA A 2 -15.76 6.89 14.12
N GLU A 3 -16.45 6.81 15.26
CA GLU A 3 -17.68 6.06 15.39
C GLU A 3 -18.86 7.00 15.06
N VAL A 4 -19.76 6.54 14.19
CA VAL A 4 -20.92 7.34 13.77
C VAL A 4 -22.19 6.63 14.27
N THR A 5 -22.95 7.32 15.13
CA THR A 5 -24.21 6.81 15.67
C THR A 5 -25.38 7.64 15.12
N LEU A 6 -26.34 6.97 14.52
CA LEU A 6 -27.57 7.58 14.01
C LEU A 6 -28.72 7.21 14.94
N GLN A 7 -29.43 8.22 15.50
CA GLN A 7 -30.55 8.00 16.40
C GLN A 7 -31.77 8.74 15.86
N ASN A 8 -32.84 7.97 15.53
CA ASN A 8 -34.13 8.49 15.09
C ASN A 8 -34.06 9.52 13.96
N VAL A 9 -33.07 9.36 13.06
CA VAL A 9 -32.92 10.24 11.88
C VAL A 9 -34.03 9.88 10.87
N GLN A 10 -34.92 10.85 10.58
CA GLN A 10 -35.97 10.69 9.59
C GLN A 10 -35.46 11.19 8.24
N VAL A 11 -35.58 10.36 7.21
CA VAL A 11 -35.20 10.68 5.83
C VAL A 11 -36.33 10.38 4.89
N GLY A 12 -36.45 11.13 3.79
CA GLY A 12 -37.41 10.87 2.72
C GLY A 12 -37.03 9.67 1.84
N ALA A 13 -37.94 9.22 1.04
CA ALA A 13 -37.69 8.11 0.09
C ALA A 13 -36.60 8.45 -0.94
N ASP A 14 -36.39 9.74 -1.21
CA ASP A 14 -35.35 10.30 -2.10
C ASP A 14 -33.93 10.15 -1.51
N ALA A 15 -33.79 9.87 -0.22
CA ALA A 15 -32.51 9.59 0.41
C ALA A 15 -31.99 8.16 0.16
N LEU A 16 -32.82 7.29 -0.42
CA LEU A 16 -32.40 5.91 -0.75
C LEU A 16 -31.45 5.93 -1.95
N LEU A 17 -30.20 5.46 -1.73
CA LEU A 17 -29.22 5.28 -2.78
C LEU A 17 -29.31 3.86 -3.37
N GLY A 18 -29.75 3.75 -4.60
CA GLY A 18 -29.92 2.47 -5.28
C GLY A 18 -31.25 1.79 -4.94
N THR A 19 -31.23 0.46 -4.89
CA THR A 19 -32.41 -0.36 -4.62
C THR A 19 -32.38 -0.88 -3.19
N GLU A 20 -33.52 -0.91 -2.52
CA GLU A 20 -33.66 -1.45 -1.17
C GLU A 20 -33.13 -2.90 -1.11
N GLY A 21 -32.33 -3.20 -0.10
CA GLY A 21 -31.70 -4.52 0.09
C GLY A 21 -30.43 -4.76 -0.77
N GLN A 22 -30.07 -3.88 -1.68
CA GLN A 22 -28.91 -4.03 -2.57
C GLN A 22 -27.68 -3.19 -2.14
N GLY A 23 -27.67 -2.59 -0.97
CA GLY A 23 -26.63 -1.66 -0.51
C GLY A 23 -25.24 -2.29 -0.37
N LEU A 24 -25.15 -3.63 -0.14
CA LEU A 24 -23.85 -4.31 0.02
C LEU A 24 -22.97 -4.19 -1.22
N ALA A 25 -23.53 -4.37 -2.41
CA ALA A 25 -22.75 -4.27 -3.66
C ALA A 25 -22.18 -2.85 -3.88
N THR A 26 -22.98 -1.83 -3.58
CA THR A 26 -22.57 -0.42 -3.66
C THR A 26 -21.47 -0.10 -2.65
N LEU A 27 -21.63 -0.57 -1.40
CA LEU A 27 -20.62 -0.38 -0.36
C LEU A 27 -19.30 -1.11 -0.69
N GLU A 28 -19.38 -2.35 -1.18
CA GLU A 28 -18.21 -3.12 -1.59
C GLU A 28 -17.45 -2.40 -2.69
N HIS A 29 -18.14 -1.87 -3.70
CA HIS A 29 -17.53 -1.10 -4.76
C HIS A 29 -16.86 0.20 -4.23
N ALA A 30 -17.52 0.93 -3.34
CA ALA A 30 -16.97 2.12 -2.72
C ALA A 30 -15.72 1.82 -1.87
N VAL A 31 -15.75 0.72 -1.09
CA VAL A 31 -14.59 0.23 -0.34
C VAL A 31 -13.46 -0.18 -1.29
N GLY A 32 -13.78 -0.77 -2.44
CA GLY A 32 -12.80 -1.11 -3.48
C GLY A 32 -12.00 0.11 -3.96
N TRP A 33 -12.66 1.23 -4.20
CA TRP A 33 -11.98 2.50 -4.49
C TRP A 33 -11.11 2.99 -3.34
N GLY A 34 -11.57 2.82 -2.10
CA GLY A 34 -10.77 3.11 -0.90
C GLY A 34 -9.50 2.26 -0.83
N ILE A 35 -9.61 0.95 -1.09
CA ILE A 35 -8.46 0.02 -1.14
C ILE A 35 -7.47 0.45 -2.23
N LEU A 36 -7.95 0.73 -3.44
CA LEU A 36 -7.09 1.16 -4.55
C LEU A 36 -6.37 2.47 -4.21
N ALA A 37 -7.07 3.45 -3.65
CA ALA A 37 -6.49 4.74 -3.26
C ALA A 37 -5.37 4.57 -2.22
N VAL A 38 -5.58 3.73 -1.21
CA VAL A 38 -4.57 3.42 -0.17
C VAL A 38 -3.37 2.68 -0.77
N CYS A 39 -3.58 1.76 -1.71
CA CYS A 39 -2.50 1.10 -2.42
C CYS A 39 -1.68 2.09 -3.28
N ALA A 40 -2.34 3.01 -3.97
CA ALA A 40 -1.67 4.05 -4.75
C ALA A 40 -0.88 5.03 -3.85
N GLU A 41 -1.42 5.40 -2.70
CA GLU A 41 -0.71 6.19 -1.69
C GLU A 41 0.56 5.48 -1.20
N ALA A 42 0.44 4.18 -0.87
CA ALA A 42 1.59 3.37 -0.45
C ALA A 42 2.68 3.32 -1.52
N LEU A 43 2.31 3.11 -2.78
CA LEU A 43 3.26 3.13 -3.89
C LEU A 43 3.99 4.47 -4.00
N GLY A 44 3.27 5.59 -3.86
CA GLY A 44 3.88 6.92 -3.83
C GLY A 44 4.88 7.09 -2.67
N ALA A 45 4.55 6.58 -1.48
CA ALA A 45 5.45 6.60 -0.34
C ALA A 45 6.69 5.72 -0.56
N MET A 46 6.54 4.54 -1.20
CA MET A 46 7.65 3.67 -1.59
C MET A 46 8.59 4.36 -2.60
N ASP A 47 8.04 5.07 -3.59
CA ASP A 47 8.83 5.82 -4.56
C ASP A 47 9.68 6.91 -3.90
N VAL A 48 9.12 7.61 -2.93
CA VAL A 48 9.86 8.62 -2.16
C VAL A 48 10.95 7.96 -1.30
N ALA A 49 10.63 6.89 -0.57
CA ALA A 49 11.59 6.16 0.24
C ALA A 49 12.76 5.61 -0.60
N LYS A 50 12.44 4.99 -1.73
CA LYS A 50 13.40 4.51 -2.73
C LYS A 50 14.33 5.61 -3.21
N LYS A 51 13.78 6.77 -3.61
CA LYS A 51 14.55 7.91 -4.09
C LYS A 51 15.52 8.44 -3.03
N HIS A 52 15.02 8.70 -1.82
CA HIS A 52 15.85 9.20 -0.72
C HIS A 52 16.96 8.22 -0.36
N THR A 53 16.66 6.92 -0.36
CA THR A 53 17.66 5.88 -0.07
C THR A 53 18.75 5.84 -1.12
N LEU A 54 18.39 5.88 -2.40
CA LEU A 54 19.37 5.92 -3.49
C LEU A 54 20.28 7.16 -3.43
N GLU A 55 19.69 8.34 -3.21
CA GLU A 55 20.44 9.59 -3.07
C GLU A 55 21.40 9.54 -1.86
N TYR A 56 20.96 8.97 -0.74
CA TYR A 56 21.80 8.81 0.44
C TYR A 56 22.98 7.89 0.18
N LEU A 57 22.76 6.73 -0.46
CA LEU A 57 23.82 5.79 -0.81
C LEU A 57 24.88 6.42 -1.74
N GLN A 58 24.46 7.32 -2.62
CA GLN A 58 25.36 8.03 -3.56
C GLN A 58 26.14 9.17 -2.91
N THR A 59 25.60 9.79 -1.86
CA THR A 59 26.18 11.00 -1.26
C THR A 59 26.93 10.74 0.05
N ARG A 60 26.46 9.78 0.87
CA ARG A 60 27.08 9.43 2.15
C ARG A 60 28.42 8.76 1.93
N LYS A 61 29.47 9.30 2.54
CA LYS A 61 30.82 8.73 2.47
C LYS A 61 31.22 8.05 3.78
N GLN A 62 31.80 6.87 3.67
CA GLN A 62 32.50 6.13 4.71
C GLN A 62 33.69 5.40 4.09
N PHE A 63 34.77 5.21 4.86
CA PHE A 63 36.00 4.56 4.37
C PHE A 63 36.59 5.24 3.12
N GLY A 64 36.37 6.55 2.97
CA GLY A 64 36.91 7.35 1.86
C GLY A 64 36.09 7.33 0.56
N VAL A 65 35.00 6.53 0.48
CA VAL A 65 34.17 6.38 -0.72
C VAL A 65 32.67 6.57 -0.40
N PRO A 66 31.81 6.85 -1.41
CA PRO A 66 30.37 6.75 -1.24
C PRO A 66 29.97 5.36 -0.82
N ILE A 67 29.06 5.24 0.16
CA ILE A 67 28.66 3.90 0.67
C ILE A 67 27.95 3.05 -0.39
N GLY A 68 27.31 3.66 -1.38
CA GLY A 68 26.72 2.98 -2.53
C GLY A 68 27.73 2.26 -3.45
N SER A 69 29.04 2.45 -3.25
CA SER A 69 30.08 1.68 -3.94
C SER A 69 30.26 0.26 -3.37
N PHE A 70 29.73 -0.01 -2.16
CA PHE A 70 29.83 -1.32 -1.55
C PHE A 70 28.79 -2.27 -2.17
N GLN A 71 29.25 -3.39 -2.72
CA GLN A 71 28.42 -4.36 -3.42
C GLN A 71 27.26 -4.89 -2.59
N ALA A 72 27.46 -5.09 -1.28
CA ALA A 72 26.39 -5.54 -0.38
C ALA A 72 25.20 -4.57 -0.34
N LEU A 73 25.45 -3.24 -0.39
CA LEU A 73 24.39 -2.23 -0.41
C LEU A 73 23.76 -2.10 -1.80
N GLN A 74 24.55 -2.32 -2.87
CA GLN A 74 24.04 -2.34 -4.24
C GLN A 74 23.04 -3.48 -4.45
N HIS A 75 23.32 -4.69 -3.95
CA HIS A 75 22.42 -5.83 -4.06
C HIS A 75 21.11 -5.56 -3.31
N ARG A 76 21.17 -5.09 -2.08
CA ARG A 76 19.98 -4.73 -1.30
C ARG A 76 19.14 -3.66 -2.00
N MET A 77 19.80 -2.65 -2.56
CA MET A 77 19.08 -1.59 -3.29
C MET A 77 18.45 -2.13 -4.58
N ALA A 78 19.11 -3.05 -5.29
CA ALA A 78 18.57 -3.70 -6.48
C ALA A 78 17.32 -4.53 -6.13
N ASP A 79 17.37 -5.32 -5.05
CA ASP A 79 16.22 -6.09 -4.56
C ASP A 79 15.05 -5.17 -4.19
N LEU A 80 15.34 -4.05 -3.49
CA LEU A 80 14.33 -3.06 -3.14
C LEU A 80 13.65 -2.46 -4.39
N LEU A 81 14.43 -2.16 -5.44
CA LEU A 81 13.91 -1.64 -6.71
C LEU A 81 12.97 -2.64 -7.38
N LEU A 82 13.33 -3.92 -7.40
CA LEU A 82 12.49 -4.98 -7.98
C LEU A 82 11.16 -5.10 -7.25
N GLU A 83 11.17 -5.08 -5.92
CA GLU A 83 9.95 -5.17 -5.11
C GLU A 83 9.04 -3.94 -5.32
N VAL A 84 9.58 -2.74 -5.42
CA VAL A 84 8.79 -1.53 -5.70
C VAL A 84 8.13 -1.61 -7.09
N GLU A 85 8.83 -2.13 -8.11
CA GLU A 85 8.23 -2.31 -9.44
C GLU A 85 7.18 -3.43 -9.48
N GLN A 86 7.33 -4.47 -8.66
CA GLN A 86 6.29 -5.47 -8.45
C GLN A 86 5.05 -4.86 -7.79
N ALA A 87 5.23 -4.02 -6.77
CA ALA A 87 4.17 -3.27 -6.12
C ALA A 87 3.43 -2.36 -7.12
N ARG A 88 4.17 -1.67 -7.98
CA ARG A 88 3.62 -0.83 -9.06
C ARG A 88 2.73 -1.63 -10.00
N SER A 89 3.20 -2.78 -10.44
CA SER A 89 2.45 -3.67 -11.32
C SER A 89 1.15 -4.15 -10.68
N ALA A 90 1.17 -4.45 -9.39
CA ALA A 90 -0.03 -4.85 -8.66
C ALA A 90 -1.07 -3.72 -8.57
N VAL A 91 -0.64 -2.47 -8.31
CA VAL A 91 -1.53 -1.31 -8.28
C VAL A 91 -2.14 -1.03 -9.66
N ILE A 92 -1.34 -1.09 -10.73
CA ILE A 92 -1.83 -0.89 -12.10
C ILE A 92 -2.86 -1.95 -12.45
N ASN A 93 -2.60 -3.22 -12.12
CA ASN A 93 -3.55 -4.31 -12.36
C ASN A 93 -4.86 -4.11 -11.58
N ALA A 94 -4.79 -3.71 -10.32
CA ALA A 94 -5.98 -3.41 -9.53
C ALA A 94 -6.77 -2.22 -10.08
N ALA A 95 -6.07 -1.17 -10.55
CA ALA A 95 -6.70 -0.01 -11.17
C ALA A 95 -7.44 -0.40 -12.46
N ALA A 96 -6.82 -1.23 -13.32
CA ALA A 96 -7.45 -1.71 -14.54
C ALA A 96 -8.68 -2.59 -14.26
N ALA A 97 -8.65 -3.38 -13.18
CA ALA A 97 -9.76 -4.25 -12.80
C ALA A 97 -10.95 -3.49 -12.19
N MET A 98 -10.78 -2.24 -11.73
CA MET A 98 -11.87 -1.46 -11.12
C MET A 98 -13.05 -1.21 -12.07
N ASP A 99 -12.81 -1.12 -13.36
CA ASP A 99 -13.83 -0.92 -14.38
C ASP A 99 -14.48 -2.24 -14.85
N SER A 100 -13.99 -3.40 -14.36
CA SER A 100 -14.59 -4.69 -14.71
C SER A 100 -16.00 -4.84 -14.12
N THR A 101 -16.90 -5.35 -14.92
CA THR A 101 -18.24 -5.74 -14.48
C THR A 101 -18.23 -7.07 -13.72
N ASP A 102 -17.18 -7.86 -13.86
CA ASP A 102 -16.97 -9.07 -13.07
C ASP A 102 -16.49 -8.72 -11.66
N ARG A 103 -17.39 -8.92 -10.69
CA ARG A 103 -17.09 -8.70 -9.28
C ARG A 103 -15.88 -9.53 -8.82
N THR A 104 -15.80 -10.81 -9.24
CA THR A 104 -14.74 -11.70 -8.81
C THR A 104 -13.39 -11.24 -9.28
N GLU A 105 -13.28 -10.85 -10.55
CA GLU A 105 -12.05 -10.29 -11.13
C GLU A 105 -11.61 -9.04 -10.36
N ARG A 106 -12.52 -8.06 -10.18
CA ARG A 106 -12.24 -6.81 -9.47
C ARG A 106 -11.76 -7.05 -8.04
N GLU A 107 -12.54 -7.81 -7.25
CA GLU A 107 -12.24 -8.01 -5.83
C GLU A 107 -10.99 -8.86 -5.60
N ARG A 108 -10.67 -9.78 -6.51
CA ARG A 108 -9.41 -10.53 -6.48
C ARG A 108 -8.21 -9.63 -6.78
N ALA A 109 -8.30 -8.78 -7.80
CA ALA A 109 -7.22 -7.85 -8.14
C ALA A 109 -6.93 -6.87 -7.00
N LEU A 110 -7.98 -6.33 -6.36
CA LEU A 110 -7.86 -5.47 -5.18
C LEU A 110 -7.20 -6.19 -4.00
N SER A 111 -7.63 -7.42 -3.72
CA SER A 111 -7.06 -8.21 -2.62
C SER A 111 -5.60 -8.59 -2.89
N ALA A 112 -5.25 -8.94 -4.13
CA ALA A 112 -3.87 -9.21 -4.52
C ALA A 112 -2.98 -7.98 -4.36
N ALA A 113 -3.46 -6.80 -4.78
CA ALA A 113 -2.74 -5.54 -4.61
C ALA A 113 -2.53 -5.24 -3.12
N LYS A 114 -3.55 -5.42 -2.28
CA LYS A 114 -3.46 -5.12 -0.85
C LYS A 114 -2.46 -6.03 -0.12
N VAL A 115 -2.45 -7.33 -0.40
CA VAL A 115 -1.43 -8.28 0.08
C VAL A 115 -0.03 -7.83 -0.34
N THR A 116 0.12 -7.47 -1.61
CA THR A 116 1.41 -7.00 -2.14
C THR A 116 1.88 -5.72 -1.43
N MET A 117 0.97 -4.77 -1.21
CA MET A 117 1.27 -3.50 -0.53
C MET A 117 1.64 -3.69 0.94
N GLY A 118 0.97 -4.59 1.67
CA GLY A 118 1.30 -4.90 3.07
C GLY A 118 2.72 -5.44 3.17
N ARG A 119 3.02 -6.50 2.44
CA ARG A 119 4.33 -7.16 2.44
C ARG A 119 5.45 -6.23 1.98
N ILE A 120 5.31 -5.62 0.80
CA ILE A 120 6.37 -4.79 0.21
C ILE A 120 6.50 -3.46 0.96
N GLY A 121 5.41 -2.91 1.49
CA GLY A 121 5.44 -1.68 2.30
C GLY A 121 6.29 -1.83 3.54
N ALA A 122 6.14 -2.92 4.27
CA ALA A 122 6.97 -3.24 5.43
C ALA A 122 8.45 -3.41 5.03
N LEU A 123 8.71 -4.19 3.98
CA LEU A 123 10.06 -4.39 3.45
C LEU A 123 10.73 -3.08 3.06
N VAL A 124 10.06 -2.21 2.31
CA VAL A 124 10.60 -0.90 1.88
C VAL A 124 10.87 -0.01 3.08
N ALA A 125 9.99 0.00 4.08
CA ALA A 125 10.18 0.77 5.31
C ALA A 125 11.44 0.31 6.06
N GLU A 126 11.59 -0.99 6.29
CA GLU A 126 12.70 -1.59 7.02
C GLU A 126 14.03 -1.43 6.27
N GLU A 127 14.07 -1.77 4.98
CA GLU A 127 15.28 -1.70 4.17
C GLU A 127 15.76 -0.24 3.97
N SER A 128 14.85 0.69 3.76
CA SER A 128 15.20 2.10 3.63
C SER A 128 15.82 2.64 4.92
N ILE A 129 15.24 2.33 6.08
CA ILE A 129 15.80 2.71 7.39
C ILE A 129 17.18 2.07 7.57
N GLN A 130 17.32 0.78 7.29
CA GLN A 130 18.57 0.04 7.43
C GLN A 130 19.67 0.61 6.54
N LEU A 131 19.37 0.95 5.29
CA LEU A 131 20.32 1.51 4.33
C LEU A 131 20.77 2.94 4.67
N HIS A 132 19.98 3.69 5.45
CA HIS A 132 20.37 4.97 6.02
C HIS A 132 21.20 4.83 7.31
N GLY A 133 21.13 3.67 7.97
CA GLY A 133 21.79 3.45 9.26
C GLY A 133 21.25 4.34 10.37
N GLY A 134 22.09 4.84 11.25
CA GLY A 134 21.67 5.59 12.45
C GLY A 134 20.74 6.78 12.17
N ILE A 135 20.97 7.53 11.11
CA ILE A 135 20.12 8.67 10.74
C ILE A 135 18.70 8.23 10.34
N GLY A 136 18.54 7.03 9.78
CA GLY A 136 17.24 6.46 9.42
C GLY A 136 16.30 6.26 10.61
N MET A 137 16.87 6.19 11.83
CA MET A 137 16.13 6.06 13.09
C MET A 137 15.73 7.40 13.72
N THR A 138 16.12 8.51 13.11
CA THR A 138 15.88 9.84 13.68
C THR A 138 14.66 10.53 13.08
N TRP A 139 14.14 11.53 13.79
CA TRP A 139 13.07 12.39 13.30
C TRP A 139 13.56 13.49 12.34
N GLU A 140 14.85 13.68 12.24
CA GLU A 140 15.48 14.68 11.35
C GLU A 140 15.31 14.31 9.88
N LEU A 141 15.20 12.99 9.60
CA LEU A 141 15.03 12.50 8.24
C LEU A 141 13.54 12.31 7.91
N PRO A 142 13.01 12.96 6.85
CA PRO A 142 11.61 12.78 6.41
C PRO A 142 11.22 11.32 6.13
N LEU A 143 12.19 10.46 5.84
CA LEU A 143 11.99 9.03 5.60
C LEU A 143 11.16 8.35 6.70
N SER A 144 11.36 8.74 7.96
CA SER A 144 10.66 8.15 9.11
C SER A 144 9.12 8.28 9.01
N HIS A 145 8.62 9.35 8.39
CA HIS A 145 7.20 9.57 8.18
C HIS A 145 6.63 8.62 7.11
N TYR A 146 7.35 8.44 6.01
CA TYR A 146 6.97 7.51 4.95
C TYR A 146 7.02 6.06 5.43
N ALA A 147 8.06 5.67 6.15
CA ALA A 147 8.20 4.33 6.72
C ALA A 147 7.03 3.97 7.65
N LYS A 148 6.67 4.87 8.58
CA LYS A 148 5.52 4.68 9.46
C LYS A 148 4.21 4.60 8.69
N ARG A 149 4.05 5.43 7.65
CA ARG A 149 2.83 5.41 6.84
C ARG A 149 2.71 4.10 6.08
N LEU A 150 3.80 3.56 5.52
CA LEU A 150 3.82 2.27 4.84
C LEU A 150 3.35 1.13 5.75
N VAL A 151 3.84 1.07 6.99
CA VAL A 151 3.38 0.08 7.97
C VAL A 151 1.89 0.27 8.31
N MET A 152 1.44 1.53 8.49
CA MET A 152 0.04 1.81 8.84
C MET A 152 -0.95 1.55 7.70
N VAL A 153 -0.52 1.63 6.45
CA VAL A 153 -1.37 1.33 5.29
C VAL A 153 -1.88 -0.10 5.31
N ASP A 154 -1.09 -1.04 5.80
CA ASP A 154 -1.52 -2.43 5.87
C ASP A 154 -2.78 -2.62 6.73
N HIS A 155 -2.94 -1.84 7.78
CA HIS A 155 -4.09 -1.93 8.69
C HIS A 155 -5.37 -1.21 8.19
N LEU A 156 -5.31 -0.53 7.03
CA LEU A 156 -6.48 0.15 6.47
C LEU A 156 -7.24 -0.76 5.51
N PHE A 157 -8.56 -0.83 5.67
CA PHE A 157 -9.47 -1.66 4.86
C PHE A 157 -9.17 -3.17 4.88
N GLY A 158 -8.54 -3.66 5.92
CA GLY A 158 -8.07 -5.04 6.06
C GLY A 158 -6.56 -5.16 5.84
N ASP A 159 -5.95 -6.08 6.56
CA ASP A 159 -4.52 -6.38 6.50
C ASP A 159 -4.18 -7.46 5.45
N GLU A 160 -2.90 -7.82 5.39
CA GLU A 160 -2.38 -8.84 4.49
C GLU A 160 -3.13 -10.17 4.66
N ASP A 161 -3.32 -10.65 5.89
CA ASP A 161 -3.98 -11.92 6.17
C ASP A 161 -5.46 -11.91 5.74
N HIS A 162 -6.18 -10.82 6.02
CA HIS A 162 -7.56 -10.64 5.58
C HIS A 162 -7.68 -10.73 4.06
N HIS A 163 -6.83 -10.00 3.35
CA HIS A 163 -6.89 -9.96 1.89
C HIS A 163 -6.40 -11.24 1.23
N LEU A 164 -5.42 -11.93 1.82
CA LEU A 164 -4.99 -13.25 1.35
C LEU A 164 -6.13 -14.28 1.48
N ALA A 165 -6.81 -14.32 2.62
CA ALA A 165 -7.96 -15.19 2.83
C ALA A 165 -9.09 -14.86 1.84
N ARG A 166 -9.37 -13.57 1.61
CA ARG A 166 -10.38 -13.11 0.65
C ARG A 166 -10.01 -13.50 -0.79
N PHE A 167 -8.77 -13.31 -1.21
CA PHE A 167 -8.28 -13.71 -2.53
C PHE A 167 -8.48 -15.20 -2.80
N ILE A 168 -8.17 -16.04 -1.80
CA ILE A 168 -8.34 -17.49 -1.88
C ILE A 168 -9.83 -17.86 -1.97
N ALA A 169 -10.67 -17.25 -1.14
CA ALA A 169 -12.11 -17.51 -1.13
C ALA A 169 -12.77 -17.19 -2.48
N LEU A 170 -12.43 -16.05 -3.05
CA LEU A 170 -12.94 -15.62 -4.36
C LEU A 170 -12.43 -16.48 -5.53
N GLY A 171 -11.32 -17.20 -5.38
CA GLY A 171 -10.81 -18.12 -6.40
C GLY A 171 -11.46 -19.50 -6.40
N ARG A 172 -12.31 -19.80 -5.38
CA ARG A 172 -13.02 -21.08 -5.24
C ARG A 172 -14.49 -20.99 -5.65
N SER A 173 -14.98 -19.81 -5.90
CA SER A 173 -16.35 -19.53 -6.38
C SER A 173 -16.38 -19.51 -7.91
#